data_d9fa70b6db5fe8222202977947a08dbd
#
_entry.id   d9fa70b6db5fe8222202977947a08dbd
#
_cell.length_a   1.000
_cell.length_b   1.000
_cell.length_c   1.000
_cell.angle_alpha   90.00
_cell.angle_beta   90.00
_cell.angle_gamma   90.00
#
_symmetry.space_group_name_H-M   'P 1'
#
loop_
_entity.id
_entity.type
_entity.pdbx_description
1 polymer ?
#
loop_
_entity_poly.entity_id
_entity_poly.type
_entity_poly.pdbx_seq_one_letter_code
_entity_poly.pdbx_strand_id
1 'polypeptide(L)'
;ITLAITYCYYHGEYIFAFGFTLLLATQSAIYSPAKMGYIKECLSKAGLSKGNAYHSSVVLIAILMGTVFFSYLFEVYLGTMDLTTPEEILIQIAPVGWVLVGLSLVEFLATLGVRFYPIKLSEVEFSIKKLASFHYLANNLKAMRNNEIVWYSILGTAIFWGMSQNLVAVIPAHAKVNFGVESPLVVNAMLASS
;
A
#
# COMPACT_ATOMS: atom_id res chain seq x y z
N ILE A 1 -4.35 9.90 -9.90
CA ILE A 1 -4.36 10.16 -8.45
C ILE A 1 -3.02 10.74 -8.04
N THR A 2 -1.86 10.11 -8.32
CA THR A 2 -0.53 10.59 -7.91
C THR A 2 -0.21 12.00 -8.41
N LEU A 3 -0.59 12.35 -9.66
CA LEU A 3 -0.49 13.72 -10.17
C LEU A 3 -1.32 14.72 -9.36
N ALA A 4 -2.53 14.34 -8.94
CA ALA A 4 -3.38 15.19 -8.11
C ALA A 4 -2.77 15.39 -6.71
N ILE A 5 -2.20 14.34 -6.11
CA ILE A 5 -1.47 14.43 -4.84
C ILE A 5 -0.29 15.38 -4.97
N THR A 6 0.52 15.24 -6.04
CA THR A 6 1.67 16.13 -6.29
C THR A 6 1.25 17.59 -6.46
N TYR A 7 0.16 17.82 -7.19
CA TYR A 7 -0.41 19.17 -7.33
C TYR A 7 -0.82 19.76 -5.97
N CYS A 8 -1.51 18.96 -5.14
CA CYS A 8 -1.89 19.40 -3.79
C CYS A 8 -0.67 19.72 -2.90
N TYR A 9 0.44 18.97 -3.06
CA TYR A 9 1.68 19.27 -2.33
C TYR A 9 2.24 20.64 -2.69
N TYR A 10 2.30 21.01 -3.98
CA TYR A 10 2.78 22.32 -4.41
C TYR A 10 1.91 23.50 -3.95
N HIS A 11 0.63 23.23 -3.68
CA HIS A 11 -0.31 24.26 -3.23
C HIS A 11 -0.57 24.25 -1.71
N GLY A 12 0.09 23.34 -0.96
CA GLY A 12 -0.10 23.21 0.48
C GLY A 12 -1.50 22.70 0.88
N GLU A 13 -2.23 22.07 -0.05
CA GLU A 13 -3.61 21.62 0.14
C GLU A 13 -3.66 20.30 0.92
N TYR A 14 -3.42 20.38 2.23
CA TYR A 14 -3.28 19.22 3.11
C TYR A 14 -4.49 18.27 3.08
N ILE A 15 -5.73 18.81 3.18
CA ILE A 15 -6.95 18.00 3.25
C ILE A 15 -7.16 17.22 1.95
N PHE A 16 -6.96 17.86 0.81
CA PHE A 16 -7.10 17.22 -0.50
C PHE A 16 -5.98 16.21 -0.76
N ALA A 17 -4.74 16.53 -0.37
CA ALA A 17 -3.62 15.59 -0.44
C ALA A 17 -3.90 14.30 0.35
N PHE A 18 -4.40 14.43 1.58
CA PHE A 18 -4.81 13.30 2.40
C PHE A 18 -5.97 12.52 1.78
N GLY A 19 -6.99 13.22 1.27
CA GLY A 19 -8.14 12.59 0.61
C GLY A 19 -7.73 11.78 -0.63
N PHE A 20 -6.86 12.31 -1.49
CA PHE A 20 -6.34 11.59 -2.64
C PHE A 20 -5.43 10.41 -2.26
N THR A 21 -4.67 10.54 -1.18
CA THR A 21 -3.87 9.43 -0.64
C THR A 21 -4.77 8.30 -0.13
N LEU A 22 -5.85 8.62 0.57
CA LEU A 22 -6.86 7.65 0.99
C LEU A 22 -7.53 6.97 -0.21
N LEU A 23 -7.84 7.73 -1.25
CA LEU A 23 -8.38 7.18 -2.50
C LEU A 23 -7.40 6.22 -3.17
N LEU A 24 -6.09 6.56 -3.21
CA LEU A 24 -5.04 5.69 -3.73
C LEU A 24 -4.93 4.38 -2.93
N ALA A 25 -4.99 4.47 -1.60
CA ALA A 25 -4.98 3.30 -0.71
C ALA A 25 -6.21 2.41 -0.95
N THR A 26 -7.39 3.00 -1.11
CA THR A 26 -8.63 2.29 -1.43
C THR A 26 -8.55 1.58 -2.78
N GLN A 27 -8.03 2.25 -3.81
CA GLN A 27 -7.78 1.65 -5.11
C GLN A 27 -6.84 0.44 -5.01
N SER A 28 -5.75 0.57 -4.26
CA SER A 28 -4.80 -0.52 -4.03
C SER A 28 -5.43 -1.72 -3.32
N ALA A 29 -6.28 -1.46 -2.32
CA ALA A 29 -7.01 -2.51 -1.60
C ALA A 29 -7.98 -3.28 -2.51
N ILE A 30 -8.69 -2.58 -3.41
CA ILE A 30 -9.59 -3.20 -4.39
C ILE A 30 -8.81 -4.01 -5.44
N TYR A 31 -7.63 -3.54 -5.83
CA TYR A 31 -6.81 -4.21 -6.84
C TYR A 31 -6.06 -5.44 -6.30
N SER A 32 -5.80 -5.51 -5.00
CA SER A 32 -5.03 -6.58 -4.37
C SER A 32 -5.58 -8.00 -4.64
N PRO A 33 -6.89 -8.28 -4.54
CA PRO A 33 -7.46 -9.59 -4.87
C PRO A 33 -7.25 -9.99 -6.33
N ALA A 34 -7.27 -9.03 -7.27
CA ALA A 34 -7.03 -9.30 -8.68
C ALA A 34 -5.58 -9.76 -8.94
N LYS A 35 -4.59 -9.15 -8.27
CA LYS A 35 -3.19 -9.59 -8.32
C LYS A 35 -3.03 -11.05 -7.88
N MET A 36 -3.66 -11.41 -6.75
CA MET A 36 -3.60 -12.77 -6.21
C MET A 36 -4.31 -13.78 -7.12
N GLY A 37 -5.43 -13.39 -7.73
CA GLY A 37 -6.14 -14.18 -8.73
C GLY A 37 -5.24 -14.49 -9.94
N TYR A 38 -4.56 -13.48 -10.47
CA TYR A 38 -3.67 -13.63 -11.62
C TYR A 38 -2.50 -14.60 -11.33
N ILE A 39 -1.88 -14.53 -10.16
CA ILE A 39 -0.83 -15.48 -9.76
C ILE A 39 -1.36 -16.93 -9.78
N LYS A 40 -2.59 -17.14 -9.30
CA LYS A 40 -3.23 -18.44 -9.28
C LYS A 40 -3.50 -18.99 -10.68
N GLU A 41 -3.80 -18.12 -11.62
CA GLU A 41 -4.09 -18.49 -13.01
C GLU A 41 -2.81 -18.78 -13.82
N CYS A 42 -1.73 -18.05 -13.55
CA CYS A 42 -0.45 -18.22 -14.20
C CYS A 42 0.30 -19.48 -13.76
N LEU A 43 0.03 -19.99 -12.56
CA LEU A 43 0.79 -21.07 -11.95
C LEU A 43 -0.08 -22.32 -11.78
N SER A 44 0.54 -23.49 -11.98
CA SER A 44 -0.08 -24.78 -11.61
C SER A 44 -0.29 -24.87 -10.10
N LYS A 45 -1.17 -25.78 -9.64
CA LYS A 45 -1.40 -26.01 -8.20
C LYS A 45 -0.10 -26.29 -7.44
N ALA A 46 0.84 -27.03 -8.04
CA ALA A 46 2.13 -27.34 -7.44
C ALA A 46 3.07 -26.11 -7.34
N GLY A 47 2.95 -25.14 -8.26
CA GLY A 47 3.74 -23.92 -8.28
C GLY A 47 3.19 -22.78 -7.43
N LEU A 48 1.91 -22.85 -7.04
CA LEU A 48 1.21 -21.76 -6.36
C LEU A 48 1.86 -21.36 -5.03
N SER A 49 2.30 -22.33 -4.23
CA SER A 49 2.99 -22.05 -2.94
C SER A 49 4.30 -21.28 -3.17
N LYS A 50 5.11 -21.70 -4.14
CA LYS A 50 6.34 -20.99 -4.50
C LYS A 50 6.05 -19.59 -5.04
N GLY A 51 5.06 -19.44 -5.93
CA GLY A 51 4.65 -18.15 -6.49
C GLY A 51 4.20 -17.16 -5.41
N ASN A 52 3.40 -17.62 -4.46
CA ASN A 52 2.99 -16.78 -3.33
C ASN A 52 4.16 -16.40 -2.42
N ALA A 53 5.09 -17.32 -2.18
CA ALA A 53 6.30 -17.06 -1.40
C ALA A 53 7.17 -15.97 -2.07
N TYR A 54 7.43 -16.10 -3.39
CA TYR A 54 8.17 -15.08 -4.14
C TYR A 54 7.46 -13.73 -4.11
N HIS A 55 6.15 -13.70 -4.36
CA HIS A 55 5.37 -12.47 -4.30
C HIS A 55 5.48 -11.79 -2.93
N SER A 56 5.28 -12.54 -1.85
CA SER A 56 5.37 -12.01 -0.49
C SER A 56 6.77 -11.49 -0.16
N SER A 57 7.82 -12.23 -0.56
CA SER A 57 9.20 -11.80 -0.36
C SER A 57 9.52 -10.49 -1.08
N VAL A 58 9.11 -10.37 -2.36
CA VAL A 58 9.31 -9.14 -3.14
C VAL A 58 8.54 -7.97 -2.53
N VAL A 59 7.31 -8.19 -2.08
CA VAL A 59 6.50 -7.15 -1.42
C VAL A 59 7.17 -6.69 -0.12
N LEU A 60 7.66 -7.60 0.72
CA LEU A 60 8.36 -7.23 1.96
C LEU A 60 9.62 -6.42 1.67
N ILE A 61 10.47 -6.86 0.75
CA ILE A 61 11.66 -6.13 0.34
C ILE A 61 11.28 -4.74 -0.19
N ALA A 62 10.26 -4.64 -1.03
CA ALA A 62 9.81 -3.36 -1.59
C ALA A 62 9.30 -2.41 -0.50
N ILE A 63 8.57 -2.92 0.52
CA ILE A 63 8.11 -2.12 1.66
C ILE A 63 9.31 -1.59 2.45
N LEU A 64 10.26 -2.45 2.82
CA LEU A 64 11.43 -2.05 3.60
C LEU A 64 12.29 -1.02 2.84
N MET A 65 12.62 -1.31 1.58
CA MET A 65 13.39 -0.39 0.74
C MET A 65 12.64 0.94 0.52
N GLY A 66 11.33 0.87 0.26
CA GLY A 66 10.49 2.05 0.09
C GLY A 66 10.46 2.91 1.35
N THR A 67 10.27 2.30 2.51
CA THR A 67 10.25 3.03 3.80
C THR A 67 11.57 3.78 4.03
N VAL A 68 12.72 3.10 3.87
CA VAL A 68 14.04 3.74 4.05
C VAL A 68 14.28 4.82 3.00
N PHE A 69 13.95 4.54 1.74
CA PHE A 69 14.16 5.47 0.63
C PHE A 69 13.33 6.75 0.81
N PHE A 70 12.04 6.64 1.11
CA PHE A 70 11.21 7.82 1.32
C PHE A 70 11.57 8.56 2.61
N SER A 71 11.98 7.87 3.68
CA SER A 71 12.49 8.53 4.89
C SER A 71 13.74 9.36 4.59
N TYR A 72 14.66 8.83 3.78
CA TYR A 72 15.82 9.57 3.32
C TYR A 72 15.43 10.81 2.49
N LEU A 73 14.49 10.67 1.56
CA LEU A 73 14.01 11.82 0.78
C LEU A 73 13.37 12.87 1.68
N PHE A 74 12.54 12.48 2.62
CA PHE A 74 11.95 13.42 3.59
C PHE A 74 13.02 14.15 4.39
N GLU A 75 14.04 13.45 4.86
CA GLU A 75 15.13 14.08 5.61
C GLU A 75 15.93 15.06 4.77
N VAL A 76 16.20 14.73 3.51
CA VAL A 76 16.88 15.64 2.56
C VAL A 76 16.07 16.90 2.28
N TYR A 77 14.75 16.79 2.13
CA TYR A 77 13.91 17.94 1.79
C TYR A 77 13.45 18.76 3.00
N LEU A 78 13.18 18.12 4.14
CA LEU A 78 12.79 18.81 5.36
C LEU A 78 14.00 19.42 6.09
N GLY A 79 15.16 18.75 6.03
CA GLY A 79 16.40 19.23 6.62
C GLY A 79 16.24 19.60 8.09
N THR A 80 16.92 20.70 8.47
CA THR A 80 16.86 21.30 9.82
C THR A 80 15.90 22.49 9.90
N MET A 81 14.92 22.57 9.01
CA MET A 81 13.97 23.69 8.98
C MET A 81 12.94 23.53 10.09
N ASP A 82 12.75 24.57 10.90
CA ASP A 82 11.67 24.69 11.88
C ASP A 82 10.33 25.00 11.19
N LEU A 83 9.82 24.02 10.43
CA LEU A 83 8.50 24.11 9.79
C LEU A 83 7.42 23.78 10.82
N THR A 84 6.49 24.71 11.02
CA THR A 84 5.47 24.58 12.08
C THR A 84 4.09 24.23 11.54
N THR A 85 3.81 24.51 10.28
CA THR A 85 2.51 24.26 9.68
C THR A 85 2.53 23.06 8.72
N PRO A 86 1.45 22.27 8.66
CA PRO A 86 1.33 21.16 7.72
C PRO A 86 1.46 21.59 6.26
N GLU A 87 0.99 22.80 5.93
CA GLU A 87 1.03 23.39 4.59
C GLU A 87 2.48 23.65 4.15
N GLU A 88 3.31 24.24 5.03
CA GLU A 88 4.73 24.48 4.74
C GLU A 88 5.48 23.17 4.51
N ILE A 89 5.21 22.16 5.34
CA ILE A 89 5.81 20.84 5.19
C ILE A 89 5.46 20.23 3.83
N LEU A 90 4.19 20.30 3.40
CA LEU A 90 3.75 19.79 2.11
C LEU A 90 4.46 20.46 0.93
N ILE A 91 4.56 21.79 0.95
CA ILE A 91 5.24 22.55 -0.11
C ILE A 91 6.72 22.16 -0.18
N GLN A 92 7.37 21.98 0.97
CA GLN A 92 8.77 21.62 1.03
C GLN A 92 9.04 20.21 0.48
N ILE A 93 8.15 19.25 0.73
CA ILE A 93 8.27 17.88 0.20
C ILE A 93 7.63 17.70 -1.19
N ALA A 94 7.07 18.76 -1.79
CA ALA A 94 6.42 18.65 -3.09
C ALA A 94 7.25 17.98 -4.20
N PRO A 95 8.60 18.16 -4.26
CA PRO A 95 9.42 17.45 -5.24
C PRO A 95 9.36 15.91 -5.10
N VAL A 96 9.11 15.39 -3.88
CA VAL A 96 8.94 13.94 -3.65
C VAL A 96 7.70 13.42 -4.39
N GLY A 97 6.70 14.26 -4.63
CA GLY A 97 5.52 13.93 -5.42
C GLY A 97 5.88 13.46 -6.84
N TRP A 98 6.90 14.04 -7.47
CA TRP A 98 7.36 13.60 -8.80
C TRP A 98 7.99 12.22 -8.79
N VAL A 99 8.61 11.82 -7.68
CA VAL A 99 9.10 10.44 -7.50
C VAL A 99 7.92 9.47 -7.47
N LEU A 100 6.82 9.80 -6.77
CA LEU A 100 5.59 9.00 -6.77
C LEU A 100 4.97 8.90 -8.17
N VAL A 101 4.94 9.99 -8.92
CA VAL A 101 4.46 10.01 -10.31
C VAL A 101 5.34 9.12 -11.19
N GLY A 102 6.66 9.21 -11.07
CA GLY A 102 7.61 8.38 -11.80
C GLY A 102 7.42 6.89 -11.50
N LEU A 103 7.28 6.52 -10.23
CA LEU A 103 7.01 5.13 -9.83
C LEU A 103 5.66 4.63 -10.37
N SER A 104 4.62 5.47 -10.35
CA SER A 104 3.31 5.13 -10.93
C SER A 104 3.38 4.94 -12.45
N LEU A 105 4.21 5.71 -13.13
CA LEU A 105 4.45 5.52 -14.56
C LEU A 105 5.17 4.21 -14.85
N VAL A 106 6.18 3.86 -14.05
CA VAL A 106 6.88 2.56 -14.15
C VAL A 106 5.91 1.40 -13.91
N GLU A 107 5.04 1.50 -12.88
CA GLU A 107 3.99 0.50 -12.61
C GLU A 107 3.04 0.36 -13.82
N PHE A 108 2.60 1.47 -14.39
CA PHE A 108 1.74 1.48 -15.57
C PHE A 108 2.41 0.78 -16.76
N LEU A 109 3.66 1.14 -17.07
CA LEU A 109 4.42 0.53 -18.15
C LEU A 109 4.67 -0.97 -17.94
N ALA A 110 4.98 -1.36 -16.70
CA ALA A 110 5.13 -2.76 -16.33
C ALA A 110 3.83 -3.55 -16.52
N THR A 111 2.69 -2.94 -16.21
CA THR A 111 1.37 -3.55 -16.41
C THR A 111 1.07 -3.80 -17.89
N LEU A 112 1.51 -2.94 -18.79
CA LEU A 112 1.37 -3.16 -20.24
C LEU A 112 2.17 -4.38 -20.74
N GLY A 113 3.24 -4.75 -20.03
CA GLY A 113 4.04 -5.94 -20.34
C GLY A 113 3.43 -7.26 -19.84
N VAL A 114 2.37 -7.20 -19.04
CA VAL A 114 1.69 -8.39 -18.51
C VAL A 114 0.97 -9.11 -19.64
N ARG A 115 1.32 -10.37 -19.89
CA ARG A 115 0.68 -11.19 -20.92
C ARG A 115 -0.73 -11.57 -20.49
N PHE A 116 -1.68 -11.40 -21.41
CA PHE A 116 -3.01 -11.97 -21.24
C PHE A 116 -2.93 -13.48 -21.44
N TYR A 117 -3.11 -14.25 -20.37
CA TYR A 117 -3.38 -15.67 -20.51
C TYR A 117 -4.86 -15.86 -20.88
N PRO A 118 -5.19 -16.75 -21.81
CA PRO A 118 -6.58 -17.06 -22.12
C PRO A 118 -7.20 -17.75 -20.92
N ILE A 119 -7.85 -16.96 -20.09
CA ILE A 119 -8.61 -17.41 -18.94
C ILE A 119 -9.88 -18.08 -19.47
N LYS A 120 -10.23 -19.27 -18.96
CA LYS A 120 -11.60 -19.76 -19.13
C LYS A 120 -12.50 -18.74 -18.47
N LEU A 121 -13.21 -17.96 -19.31
CA LEU A 121 -14.19 -16.99 -18.83
C LEU A 121 -15.14 -17.72 -17.87
N SER A 122 -15.23 -17.20 -16.66
CA SER A 122 -16.24 -17.66 -15.71
C SER A 122 -17.60 -17.45 -16.35
N GLU A 123 -18.47 -18.44 -16.32
CA GLU A 123 -19.85 -18.32 -16.80
C GLU A 123 -20.69 -17.33 -15.97
N VAL A 124 -20.08 -16.76 -14.94
CA VAL A 124 -20.76 -15.79 -14.07
C VAL A 124 -20.72 -14.40 -14.72
N GLU A 125 -21.86 -13.95 -15.20
CA GLU A 125 -22.03 -12.60 -15.74
C GLU A 125 -21.76 -11.55 -14.65
N PHE A 126 -20.86 -10.62 -14.96
CA PHE A 126 -20.55 -9.50 -14.08
C PHE A 126 -21.74 -8.51 -14.09
N SER A 127 -22.27 -8.19 -12.91
CA SER A 127 -23.36 -7.24 -12.76
C SER A 127 -22.94 -6.08 -11.85
N ILE A 128 -22.89 -4.88 -12.43
CA ILE A 128 -22.59 -3.65 -11.68
C ILE A 128 -23.60 -3.41 -10.54
N LYS A 129 -24.88 -3.76 -10.73
CA LYS A 129 -25.91 -3.64 -9.67
C LYS A 129 -25.59 -4.52 -8.47
N LYS A 130 -25.13 -5.75 -8.69
CA LYS A 130 -24.72 -6.68 -7.62
C LYS A 130 -23.44 -6.21 -6.92
N LEU A 131 -22.53 -5.54 -7.65
CA LEU A 131 -21.34 -4.94 -7.07
C LEU A 131 -21.71 -3.75 -6.17
N ALA A 132 -22.52 -2.81 -6.67
CA ALA A 132 -22.96 -1.63 -5.94
C ALA A 132 -23.82 -1.97 -4.71
N SER A 133 -24.58 -3.07 -4.74
CA SER A 133 -25.37 -3.57 -3.59
C SER A 133 -24.53 -4.39 -2.60
N PHE A 134 -23.23 -4.48 -2.74
CA PHE A 134 -22.34 -5.33 -1.91
C PHE A 134 -22.73 -6.82 -1.89
N HIS A 135 -23.55 -7.26 -2.82
CA HIS A 135 -24.05 -8.64 -2.86
C HIS A 135 -22.92 -9.67 -3.00
N TYR A 136 -21.92 -9.38 -3.87
CA TYR A 136 -20.74 -10.24 -4.02
C TYR A 136 -19.91 -10.30 -2.74
N LEU A 137 -19.74 -9.15 -2.07
CA LEU A 137 -19.01 -9.08 -0.81
C LEU A 137 -19.71 -9.90 0.29
N ALA A 138 -21.01 -9.73 0.45
CA ALA A 138 -21.80 -10.45 1.43
C ALA A 138 -21.76 -11.97 1.22
N ASN A 139 -21.89 -12.41 -0.04
CA ASN A 139 -21.81 -13.85 -0.37
C ASN A 139 -20.41 -14.43 -0.11
N ASN A 140 -19.36 -13.70 -0.47
CA ASN A 140 -17.99 -14.13 -0.20
C ASN A 140 -17.72 -14.18 1.31
N LEU A 141 -18.15 -13.15 2.07
CA LEU A 141 -18.00 -13.16 3.54
C LEU A 141 -18.73 -14.34 4.18
N LYS A 142 -19.96 -14.64 3.71
CA LYS A 142 -20.74 -15.78 4.17
C LYS A 142 -20.03 -17.09 3.87
N ALA A 143 -19.48 -17.24 2.67
CA ALA A 143 -18.73 -18.44 2.28
C ALA A 143 -17.45 -18.62 3.13
N MET A 144 -16.73 -17.53 3.41
CA MET A 144 -15.55 -17.55 4.28
C MET A 144 -15.90 -17.90 5.73
N ARG A 145 -16.99 -17.33 6.25
CA ARG A 145 -17.46 -17.58 7.62
C ARG A 145 -17.93 -19.02 7.83
N ASN A 146 -18.41 -19.70 6.79
CA ASN A 146 -18.83 -21.10 6.87
C ASN A 146 -17.65 -22.08 7.00
N ASN A 147 -16.41 -21.62 6.79
CA ASN A 147 -15.20 -22.40 7.01
C ASN A 147 -14.41 -21.78 8.17
N GLU A 148 -14.47 -22.39 9.35
CA GLU A 148 -13.86 -21.88 10.57
C GLU A 148 -12.35 -21.64 10.42
N ILE A 149 -11.63 -22.54 9.75
CA ILE A 149 -10.18 -22.41 9.55
C ILE A 149 -9.88 -21.14 8.72
N VAL A 150 -10.62 -20.95 7.63
CA VAL A 150 -10.45 -19.77 6.77
C VAL A 150 -10.82 -18.49 7.53
N TRP A 151 -11.91 -18.51 8.29
CA TRP A 151 -12.38 -17.37 9.06
C TRP A 151 -11.37 -16.92 10.11
N TYR A 152 -10.87 -17.85 10.95
CA TYR A 152 -9.87 -17.53 11.96
C TYR A 152 -8.52 -17.13 11.36
N SER A 153 -8.14 -17.69 10.22
CA SER A 153 -6.93 -17.28 9.50
C SER A 153 -7.03 -15.84 9.01
N ILE A 154 -8.20 -15.42 8.48
CA ILE A 154 -8.45 -14.05 8.03
C ILE A 154 -8.40 -13.09 9.22
N LEU A 155 -9.08 -13.43 10.33
CA LEU A 155 -9.07 -12.61 11.55
C LEU A 155 -7.65 -12.46 12.12
N GLY A 156 -6.91 -13.56 12.24
CA GLY A 156 -5.53 -13.53 12.72
C GLY A 156 -4.63 -12.65 11.85
N THR A 157 -4.74 -12.78 10.53
CA THR A 157 -3.98 -11.96 9.59
C THR A 157 -4.38 -10.48 9.68
N ALA A 158 -5.67 -10.18 9.79
CA ALA A 158 -6.15 -8.80 9.91
C ALA A 158 -5.67 -8.14 11.21
N ILE A 159 -5.71 -8.86 12.33
CA ILE A 159 -5.19 -8.38 13.61
C ILE A 159 -3.67 -8.16 13.53
N PHE A 160 -2.93 -9.13 12.98
CA PHE A 160 -1.48 -9.02 12.82
C PHE A 160 -1.09 -7.78 12.01
N TRP A 161 -1.69 -7.57 10.84
CA TRP A 161 -1.41 -6.40 10.01
C TRP A 161 -1.87 -5.10 10.66
N GLY A 162 -3.03 -5.11 11.32
CA GLY A 162 -3.52 -3.95 12.06
C GLY A 162 -2.57 -3.53 13.17
N MET A 163 -2.08 -4.47 13.97
CA MET A 163 -1.10 -4.18 15.03
C MET A 163 0.24 -3.71 14.45
N SER A 164 0.72 -4.36 13.40
CA SER A 164 1.98 -4.00 12.73
C SER A 164 1.93 -2.57 12.18
N GLN A 165 0.85 -2.17 11.54
CA GLN A 165 0.70 -0.80 11.00
C GLN A 165 0.63 0.25 12.12
N ASN A 166 -0.04 -0.05 13.23
CA ASN A 166 -0.04 0.85 14.40
C ASN A 166 1.36 1.01 14.98
N LEU A 167 2.15 -0.05 15.09
CA LEU A 167 3.52 0.02 15.58
C LEU A 167 4.39 0.89 14.66
N VAL A 168 4.32 0.69 13.35
CA VAL A 168 5.05 1.52 12.37
C VAL A 168 4.70 3.00 12.48
N ALA A 169 3.45 3.34 12.79
CA ALA A 169 3.01 4.72 12.97
C ALA A 169 3.44 5.32 14.31
N VAL A 170 3.39 4.54 15.39
CA VAL A 170 3.61 5.03 16.77
C VAL A 170 5.10 5.08 17.14
N ILE A 171 5.90 4.12 16.67
CA ILE A 171 7.32 4.02 17.07
C ILE A 171 8.13 5.28 16.73
N PRO A 172 8.03 5.89 15.53
CA PRO A 172 8.75 7.13 15.23
C PRO A 172 8.37 8.29 16.16
N ALA A 173 7.06 8.44 16.43
CA ALA A 173 6.59 9.47 17.35
C ALA A 173 7.09 9.25 18.78
N HIS A 174 7.06 8.00 19.25
CA HIS A 174 7.58 7.63 20.56
C HIS A 174 9.09 7.82 20.68
N ALA A 175 9.84 7.47 19.65
CA ALA A 175 11.29 7.65 19.59
C ALA A 175 11.68 9.13 19.67
N LYS A 176 10.95 9.99 18.97
CA LYS A 176 11.18 11.44 19.02
C LYS A 176 10.94 12.01 20.44
N VAL A 177 9.83 11.63 21.07
CA VAL A 177 9.43 12.19 22.37
C VAL A 177 10.29 11.67 23.52
N ASN A 178 10.62 10.37 23.53
CA ASN A 178 11.25 9.73 24.70
C ASN A 178 12.76 9.53 24.57
N PHE A 179 13.28 9.44 23.36
CA PHE A 179 14.71 9.19 23.11
C PHE A 179 15.41 10.37 22.41
N GLY A 180 14.67 11.43 22.05
CA GLY A 180 15.25 12.58 21.36
C GLY A 180 15.78 12.25 19.96
N VAL A 181 15.33 11.14 19.36
CA VAL A 181 15.72 10.75 17.99
C VAL A 181 14.87 11.54 17.02
N GLU A 182 15.42 12.58 16.44
CA GLU A 182 14.69 13.46 15.50
C GLU A 182 14.66 12.93 14.07
N SER A 183 15.63 12.08 13.69
CA SER A 183 15.72 11.57 12.31
C SER A 183 14.75 10.42 12.04
N PRO A 184 13.73 10.62 11.19
CA PRO A 184 12.83 9.54 10.75
C PRO A 184 13.58 8.40 10.04
N LEU A 185 14.67 8.73 9.35
CA LEU A 185 15.50 7.75 8.65
C LEU A 185 16.12 6.74 9.64
N VAL A 186 16.69 7.22 10.76
CA VAL A 186 17.31 6.36 11.77
C VAL A 186 16.26 5.41 12.38
N VAL A 187 15.08 5.92 12.75
CA VAL A 187 14.02 5.12 13.33
C VAL A 187 13.50 4.07 12.35
N ASN A 188 13.25 4.46 11.11
CA ASN A 188 12.74 3.54 10.10
C ASN A 188 13.81 2.53 9.63
N ALA A 189 15.10 2.90 9.62
CA ALA A 189 16.18 1.96 9.35
C ALA A 189 16.34 0.93 10.48
N MET A 190 16.18 1.34 11.74
CA MET A 190 16.15 0.43 12.88
C MET A 190 14.98 -0.55 12.81
N LEU A 191 13.78 -0.06 12.47
CA LEU A 191 12.60 -0.92 12.27
C LEU A 191 12.78 -1.90 11.11
N ALA A 192 13.47 -1.50 10.04
CA ALA A 192 13.72 -2.36 8.89
C ALA A 192 14.79 -3.44 9.17
N SER A 193 15.64 -3.24 10.20
CA SER A 193 16.72 -4.16 10.57
C SER A 193 16.33 -5.17 11.66
N SER A 194 15.18 -5.00 12.31
CA SER A 194 14.65 -5.87 13.36
C SER A 194 13.73 -6.94 12.81
#